data_0b441378d8de6e7cfb83381495c6b4d2
#
_entry.id   0b441378d8de6e7cfb83381495c6b4d2
#
_cell.length_a   1.000
_cell.length_b   1.000
_cell.length_c   1.000
_cell.angle_alpha   90.00
_cell.angle_beta   90.00
_cell.angle_gamma   90.00
#
_symmetry.space_group_name_H-M   'P 1'
#
loop_
_entity.id
_entity.type
_entity.pdbx_description
1 polymer ?
#
loop_
_entity_poly.entity_id
_entity_poly.type
_entity_poly.pdbx_seq_one_letter_code
_entity_poly.pdbx_strand_id
1 'polypeptide(L)'
;EQSLTHYSEINRSFASDCLSEPVSAITVEYYQTYFLSLYDRHLSKATVSTYIRHIKIFLKWLEVEYNLDLQTKKIKVPKSPKKNPHIYTNTELQQIFALIHKDDSWLSLRNCAIVSLMLDSGLRQNEACLLKTCDVDMSRQILKVFGKGEKERFVPLGNMSRQFLQEYFAKCPYHKKYVFCSKDGSQITRNAVKLFMNKLAAQLPFEFGSHRLRHNFATNFLIDQYNEKGSMDIYALLTILGHEDVKTTERYLHIANQVIYSTSHISHLDKIMGF
;
A
#
# COMPACT_ATOMS: atom_id res chain seq x y z
N GLU A 1 13.29 4.74 10.17
CA GLU A 1 12.74 5.94 10.86
C GLU A 1 11.22 5.89 11.06
N GLN A 2 10.38 5.71 10.02
CA GLN A 2 8.91 5.74 10.15
C GLN A 2 8.33 4.64 11.06
N SER A 3 8.91 3.45 11.04
CA SER A 3 8.52 2.38 11.96
C SER A 3 8.83 2.77 13.41
N LEU A 4 9.98 3.39 13.65
CA LEU A 4 10.38 3.86 14.98
C LEU A 4 9.43 4.94 15.50
N THR A 5 9.04 5.90 14.65
CA THR A 5 8.07 6.95 15.02
C THR A 5 6.72 6.33 15.43
N HIS A 6 6.21 5.40 14.63
CA HIS A 6 4.93 4.76 14.92
C HIS A 6 4.96 3.90 16.20
N TYR A 7 6.06 3.13 16.41
CA TYR A 7 6.27 2.42 17.68
C TYR A 7 6.35 3.38 18.86
N SER A 8 7.07 4.48 18.70
CA SER A 8 7.24 5.52 19.72
C SER A 8 5.90 6.16 20.11
N GLU A 9 5.03 6.48 19.12
CA GLU A 9 3.71 7.06 19.37
C GLU A 9 2.80 6.11 20.15
N ILE A 10 2.76 4.83 19.76
CA ILE A 10 1.94 3.83 20.45
C ILE A 10 2.45 3.58 21.87
N ASN A 11 3.77 3.41 22.03
CA ASN A 11 4.35 3.17 23.36
C ASN A 11 4.19 4.40 24.27
N ARG A 12 4.30 5.62 23.72
CA ARG A 12 4.07 6.85 24.48
C ARG A 12 2.62 6.95 24.94
N SER A 13 1.65 6.62 24.08
CA SER A 13 0.23 6.56 24.46
C SER A 13 -0.04 5.51 25.54
N PHE A 14 0.65 4.37 25.51
CA PHE A 14 0.55 3.34 26.53
C PHE A 14 1.15 3.77 27.86
N ALA A 15 2.29 4.44 27.82
CA ALA A 15 3.04 4.86 28.99
C ALA A 15 2.58 6.22 29.56
N SER A 16 1.64 6.93 28.89
CA SER A 16 1.26 8.29 29.29
C SER A 16 0.78 8.41 30.72
N ASP A 17 0.06 7.40 31.20
CA ASP A 17 -0.55 7.39 32.56
C ASP A 17 0.46 6.97 33.63
N CYS A 18 1.64 6.46 33.28
CA CYS A 18 2.67 6.00 34.21
C CYS A 18 4.07 6.60 33.97
N LEU A 19 4.18 7.72 33.25
CA LEU A 19 5.47 8.34 32.91
C LEU A 19 6.27 8.80 34.15
N SER A 20 5.59 9.08 35.25
CA SER A 20 6.21 9.46 36.54
C SER A 20 6.41 8.28 37.50
N GLU A 21 5.87 7.13 37.19
CA GLU A 21 5.93 5.94 38.00
C GLU A 21 7.16 5.07 37.68
N PRO A 22 7.66 4.28 38.64
CA PRO A 22 8.72 3.34 38.37
C PRO A 22 8.27 2.25 37.39
N VAL A 23 9.22 1.66 36.63
CA VAL A 23 8.91 0.60 35.65
C VAL A 23 8.14 -0.58 36.27
N SER A 24 8.35 -0.84 37.55
CA SER A 24 7.63 -1.86 38.33
C SER A 24 6.10 -1.60 38.48
N ALA A 25 5.64 -0.39 38.23
CA ALA A 25 4.21 -0.07 38.17
C ALA A 25 3.50 -0.66 36.93
N ILE A 26 4.26 -1.06 35.89
CA ILE A 26 3.72 -1.75 34.72
C ILE A 26 3.50 -3.22 35.09
N THR A 27 2.29 -3.53 35.52
CA THR A 27 1.85 -4.87 35.94
C THR A 27 0.99 -5.53 34.85
N VAL A 28 0.66 -6.81 35.04
CA VAL A 28 -0.32 -7.53 34.20
C VAL A 28 -1.65 -6.81 34.17
N GLU A 29 -2.14 -6.36 35.33
CA GLU A 29 -3.40 -5.65 35.45
C GLU A 29 -3.38 -4.30 34.74
N TYR A 30 -2.27 -3.55 34.84
CA TYR A 30 -2.10 -2.28 34.14
C TYR A 30 -2.28 -2.42 32.62
N TYR A 31 -1.54 -3.32 31.97
CA TYR A 31 -1.65 -3.44 30.52
C TYR A 31 -2.99 -4.06 30.07
N GLN A 32 -3.60 -4.92 30.87
CA GLN A 32 -4.94 -5.46 30.59
C GLN A 32 -5.99 -4.36 30.60
N THR A 33 -5.98 -3.50 31.64
CA THR A 33 -6.85 -2.32 31.72
C THR A 33 -6.67 -1.40 30.50
N TYR A 34 -5.42 -1.14 30.11
CA TYR A 34 -5.16 -0.36 28.91
C TYR A 34 -5.72 -1.04 27.64
N PHE A 35 -5.55 -2.36 27.50
CA PHE A 35 -6.10 -3.07 26.34
C PHE A 35 -7.63 -3.00 26.29
N LEU A 36 -8.31 -3.05 27.42
CA LEU A 36 -9.76 -2.85 27.49
C LEU A 36 -10.14 -1.43 27.06
N SER A 37 -9.44 -0.40 27.53
CA SER A 37 -9.69 0.99 27.14
C SER A 37 -9.56 1.25 25.63
N LEU A 38 -8.77 0.44 24.89
CA LEU A 38 -8.68 0.57 23.44
C LEU A 38 -10.01 0.28 22.72
N TYR A 39 -10.86 -0.58 23.30
CA TYR A 39 -12.18 -0.88 22.75
C TYR A 39 -13.17 0.27 22.99
N ASP A 40 -13.01 1.03 24.06
CA ASP A 40 -13.86 2.18 24.39
C ASP A 40 -13.56 3.39 23.51
N ARG A 41 -12.36 3.42 22.87
CA ARG A 41 -11.92 4.52 22.00
C ARG A 41 -12.51 4.47 20.58
N HIS A 42 -13.52 3.61 20.32
CA HIS A 42 -14.14 3.44 18.99
C HIS A 42 -13.16 3.15 17.85
N LEU A 43 -12.01 2.53 18.16
CA LEU A 43 -11.00 2.16 17.19
C LEU A 43 -11.42 0.94 16.36
N SER A 44 -10.96 0.87 15.10
CA SER A 44 -11.19 -0.33 14.31
C SER A 44 -10.49 -1.56 14.92
N LYS A 45 -11.07 -2.76 14.74
CA LYS A 45 -10.45 -4.02 15.21
C LYS A 45 -9.02 -4.20 14.72
N ALA A 46 -8.71 -3.70 13.51
CA ALA A 46 -7.36 -3.73 12.95
C ALA A 46 -6.41 -2.80 13.72
N THR A 47 -6.88 -1.61 14.10
CA THR A 47 -6.12 -0.64 14.88
C THR A 47 -5.84 -1.20 16.26
N VAL A 48 -6.85 -1.71 16.98
CA VAL A 48 -6.70 -2.37 18.29
C VAL A 48 -5.68 -3.52 18.21
N SER A 49 -5.80 -4.39 17.20
CA SER A 49 -4.83 -5.49 17.00
C SER A 49 -3.40 -4.97 16.79
N THR A 50 -3.24 -3.84 16.10
CA THR A 50 -1.93 -3.22 15.88
C THR A 50 -1.35 -2.65 17.16
N TYR A 51 -2.14 -1.94 17.95
CA TYR A 51 -1.73 -1.42 19.26
C TYR A 51 -1.28 -2.54 20.19
N ILE A 52 -2.12 -3.56 20.38
CA ILE A 52 -1.80 -4.71 21.27
C ILE A 52 -0.52 -5.42 20.81
N ARG A 53 -0.31 -5.59 19.48
CA ARG A 53 0.90 -6.21 18.94
C ARG A 53 2.15 -5.41 19.25
N HIS A 54 2.12 -4.09 19.09
CA HIS A 54 3.27 -3.23 19.35
C HIS A 54 3.57 -3.17 20.85
N ILE A 55 2.55 -3.00 21.68
CA ILE A 55 2.71 -2.99 23.13
C ILE A 55 3.22 -4.33 23.64
N LYS A 56 2.74 -5.46 23.12
CA LYS A 56 3.27 -6.79 23.45
C LYS A 56 4.79 -6.90 23.19
N ILE A 57 5.30 -6.31 22.11
CA ILE A 57 6.75 -6.30 21.82
C ILE A 57 7.47 -5.47 22.88
N PHE A 58 6.94 -4.31 23.25
CA PHE A 58 7.49 -3.43 24.27
C PHE A 58 7.48 -4.11 25.65
N LEU A 59 6.35 -4.69 26.05
CA LEU A 59 6.22 -5.42 27.32
C LEU A 59 7.20 -6.61 27.38
N LYS A 60 7.39 -7.32 26.28
CA LYS A 60 8.36 -8.43 26.21
C LYS A 60 9.79 -7.94 26.43
N TRP A 61 10.13 -6.76 25.91
CA TRP A 61 11.43 -6.14 26.18
C TRP A 61 11.57 -5.75 27.66
N LEU A 62 10.56 -5.12 28.26
CA LEU A 62 10.53 -4.79 29.71
C LEU A 62 10.64 -6.04 30.58
N GLU A 63 9.92 -7.11 30.25
CA GLU A 63 9.96 -8.40 30.96
C GLU A 63 11.40 -8.95 31.06
N VAL A 64 12.18 -8.82 29.97
CA VAL A 64 13.57 -9.29 29.90
C VAL A 64 14.53 -8.30 30.56
N GLU A 65 14.43 -7.01 30.25
CA GLU A 65 15.38 -5.97 30.68
C GLU A 65 15.33 -5.71 32.17
N TYR A 66 14.12 -5.74 32.75
CA TYR A 66 13.87 -5.42 34.18
C TYR A 66 13.48 -6.64 35.02
N ASN A 67 13.58 -7.85 34.45
CA ASN A 67 13.23 -9.11 35.12
C ASN A 67 11.82 -9.09 35.76
N LEU A 68 10.84 -8.58 35.01
CA LEU A 68 9.43 -8.47 35.45
C LEU A 68 8.64 -9.71 35.02
N ASP A 69 7.67 -10.15 35.84
CA ASP A 69 6.71 -11.20 35.43
C ASP A 69 5.46 -10.58 34.80
N LEU A 70 5.59 -10.17 33.54
CA LEU A 70 4.50 -9.58 32.75
C LEU A 70 3.68 -10.61 31.98
N GLN A 71 4.05 -11.88 32.03
CA GLN A 71 3.35 -12.98 31.36
C GLN A 71 3.05 -12.71 29.89
N THR A 72 3.95 -12.05 29.16
CA THR A 72 3.74 -11.57 27.79
C THR A 72 3.42 -12.67 26.79
N LYS A 73 3.84 -13.91 27.07
CA LYS A 73 3.49 -15.10 26.27
C LYS A 73 1.96 -15.35 26.23
N LYS A 74 1.24 -15.01 27.31
CA LYS A 74 -0.22 -15.18 27.42
C LYS A 74 -1.02 -14.12 26.68
N ILE A 75 -0.41 -12.99 26.26
CA ILE A 75 -1.09 -11.93 25.52
C ILE A 75 -1.52 -12.45 24.16
N LYS A 76 -2.84 -12.55 23.95
CA LYS A 76 -3.45 -12.91 22.68
C LYS A 76 -3.73 -11.65 21.87
N VAL A 77 -3.11 -11.52 20.68
CA VAL A 77 -3.41 -10.43 19.76
C VAL A 77 -4.71 -10.76 19.01
N PRO A 78 -5.74 -9.91 19.08
CA PRO A 78 -7.00 -10.14 18.39
C PRO A 78 -6.79 -10.27 16.88
N LYS A 79 -7.45 -11.26 16.27
CA LYS A 79 -7.46 -11.39 14.81
C LYS A 79 -8.38 -10.34 14.21
N SER A 80 -7.88 -9.56 13.29
CA SER A 80 -8.69 -8.66 12.47
C SER A 80 -9.11 -9.38 11.18
N PRO A 81 -10.39 -9.31 10.77
CA PRO A 81 -10.80 -9.85 9.48
C PRO A 81 -10.04 -9.15 8.36
N LYS A 82 -9.43 -9.94 7.49
CA LYS A 82 -8.80 -9.41 6.27
C LYS A 82 -9.91 -9.08 5.29
N LYS A 83 -10.13 -7.79 5.02
CA LYS A 83 -10.98 -7.38 3.91
C LYS A 83 -10.22 -7.56 2.60
N ASN A 84 -10.88 -8.14 1.60
CA ASN A 84 -10.34 -8.11 0.24
C ASN A 84 -10.30 -6.66 -0.24
N PRO A 85 -9.21 -6.22 -0.89
CA PRO A 85 -9.16 -4.89 -1.47
C PRO A 85 -10.21 -4.80 -2.58
N HIS A 86 -10.86 -3.64 -2.68
CA HIS A 86 -11.73 -3.32 -3.79
C HIS A 86 -10.93 -3.24 -5.10
N ILE A 87 -11.38 -3.94 -6.13
CA ILE A 87 -10.83 -3.87 -7.47
C ILE A 87 -11.66 -2.89 -8.27
N TYR A 88 -11.00 -1.84 -8.79
CA TYR A 88 -11.69 -0.78 -9.52
C TYR A 88 -12.25 -1.27 -10.85
N THR A 89 -13.49 -0.93 -11.10
CA THR A 89 -14.14 -1.09 -12.41
C THR A 89 -13.56 -0.06 -13.40
N ASN A 90 -13.79 -0.30 -14.70
CA ASN A 90 -13.40 0.66 -15.73
C ASN A 90 -14.02 2.04 -15.51
N THR A 91 -15.27 2.09 -15.07
CA THR A 91 -15.99 3.34 -14.76
C THR A 91 -15.33 4.07 -13.59
N GLU A 92 -14.93 3.37 -12.53
CA GLU A 92 -14.25 3.97 -11.39
C GLU A 92 -12.86 4.49 -11.77
N LEU A 93 -12.12 3.77 -12.62
CA LEU A 93 -10.84 4.25 -13.16
C LEU A 93 -11.03 5.53 -13.99
N GLN A 94 -12.04 5.57 -14.86
CA GLN A 94 -12.38 6.77 -15.62
C GLN A 94 -12.71 7.96 -14.69
N GLN A 95 -13.50 7.74 -13.63
CA GLN A 95 -13.80 8.77 -12.63
C GLN A 95 -12.56 9.28 -11.91
N ILE A 96 -11.63 8.39 -11.54
CA ILE A 96 -10.35 8.75 -10.92
C ILE A 96 -9.58 9.71 -11.84
N PHE A 97 -9.38 9.31 -13.10
CA PHE A 97 -8.61 10.13 -14.04
C PHE A 97 -9.32 11.43 -14.43
N ALA A 98 -10.64 11.45 -14.57
CA ALA A 98 -11.42 12.66 -14.81
C ALA A 98 -11.27 13.68 -13.66
N LEU A 99 -11.18 13.23 -12.41
CA LEU A 99 -10.95 14.09 -11.25
C LEU A 99 -9.52 14.61 -11.15
N ILE A 100 -8.53 13.90 -11.68
CA ILE A 100 -7.12 14.30 -11.63
C ILE A 100 -6.77 15.19 -12.82
N HIS A 101 -7.19 14.80 -14.02
CA HIS A 101 -6.91 15.49 -15.29
C HIS A 101 -7.94 16.59 -15.52
N LYS A 102 -7.96 17.59 -14.63
CA LYS A 102 -8.91 18.72 -14.70
C LYS A 102 -8.51 19.75 -15.76
N ASP A 103 -7.23 19.85 -16.02
CA ASP A 103 -6.60 20.78 -16.93
C ASP A 103 -5.26 20.23 -17.42
N ASP A 104 -4.70 20.87 -18.42
CA ASP A 104 -3.40 20.51 -19.00
C ASP A 104 -2.21 21.11 -18.24
N SER A 105 -2.39 21.52 -16.99
CA SER A 105 -1.28 22.02 -16.18
C SER A 105 -0.28 20.91 -15.87
N TRP A 106 0.98 21.26 -15.76
CA TRP A 106 2.01 20.30 -15.38
C TRP A 106 1.76 19.62 -14.03
N LEU A 107 1.03 20.27 -13.10
CA LEU A 107 0.64 19.69 -11.83
C LEU A 107 -0.43 18.60 -11.97
N SER A 108 -1.40 18.83 -12.85
CA SER A 108 -2.42 17.85 -13.20
C SER A 108 -1.78 16.63 -13.87
N LEU A 109 -0.94 16.85 -14.86
CA LEU A 109 -0.19 15.79 -15.56
C LEU A 109 0.76 15.02 -14.64
N ARG A 110 1.45 15.71 -13.70
CA ARG A 110 2.25 15.07 -12.67
C ARG A 110 1.41 14.10 -11.83
N ASN A 111 0.23 14.54 -11.41
CA ASN A 111 -0.64 13.73 -10.57
C ASN A 111 -1.21 12.54 -11.35
N CYS A 112 -1.56 12.72 -12.63
CA CYS A 112 -1.93 11.63 -13.54
C CYS A 112 -0.79 10.61 -13.68
N ALA A 113 0.44 11.07 -13.91
CA ALA A 113 1.60 10.21 -14.02
C ALA A 113 1.88 9.42 -12.73
N ILE A 114 1.75 10.03 -11.56
CA ILE A 114 1.92 9.34 -10.26
C ILE A 114 0.87 8.23 -10.09
N VAL A 115 -0.40 8.52 -10.37
CA VAL A 115 -1.49 7.54 -10.21
C VAL A 115 -1.38 6.42 -11.23
N SER A 116 -1.09 6.75 -12.50
CA SER A 116 -0.93 5.75 -13.56
C SER A 116 0.25 4.81 -13.28
N LEU A 117 1.39 5.31 -12.81
CA LEU A 117 2.53 4.46 -12.43
C LEU A 117 2.21 3.49 -11.30
N MET A 118 1.35 3.88 -10.36
CA MET A 118 0.90 2.96 -9.31
C MET A 118 -0.05 1.88 -9.85
N LEU A 119 -0.83 2.21 -10.89
CA LEU A 119 -1.78 1.30 -11.55
C LEU A 119 -1.14 0.41 -12.62
N ASP A 120 -0.16 0.93 -13.38
CA ASP A 120 0.46 0.23 -14.51
C ASP A 120 1.73 -0.53 -14.13
N SER A 121 2.47 0.00 -13.13
CA SER A 121 3.79 -0.52 -12.75
C SER A 121 3.81 -1.01 -11.30
N GLY A 122 2.71 -0.84 -10.56
CA GLY A 122 2.60 -1.27 -9.18
C GLY A 122 3.56 -0.57 -8.22
N LEU A 123 4.00 0.65 -8.50
CA LEU A 123 4.92 1.39 -7.65
C LEU A 123 4.33 1.66 -6.26
N ARG A 124 5.17 1.56 -5.23
CA ARG A 124 4.82 2.10 -3.91
C ARG A 124 4.89 3.63 -3.94
N GLN A 125 4.08 4.30 -3.12
CA GLN A 125 4.09 5.76 -3.04
C GLN A 125 5.50 6.34 -2.83
N ASN A 126 6.30 5.73 -1.97
CA ASN A 126 7.67 6.19 -1.73
C ASN A 126 8.58 5.96 -2.94
N GLU A 127 8.38 4.86 -3.66
CA GLU A 127 9.15 4.54 -4.87
C GLU A 127 8.86 5.58 -5.98
N ALA A 128 7.60 5.98 -6.15
CA ALA A 128 7.25 7.07 -7.05
C ALA A 128 7.91 8.40 -6.67
N CYS A 129 7.91 8.75 -5.36
CA CYS A 129 8.59 9.97 -4.89
C CYS A 129 10.12 9.96 -5.10
N LEU A 130 10.74 8.77 -5.10
CA LEU A 130 12.19 8.59 -5.22
C LEU A 130 12.64 8.24 -6.64
N LEU A 131 11.70 8.10 -7.59
CA LEU A 131 12.01 7.76 -8.98
C LEU A 131 12.89 8.85 -9.60
N LYS A 132 14.05 8.45 -10.14
CA LYS A 132 14.97 9.37 -10.79
C LYS A 132 14.72 9.40 -12.29
N THR A 133 15.01 10.52 -12.91
CA THR A 133 14.84 10.69 -14.37
C THR A 133 15.71 9.71 -15.17
N CYS A 134 16.93 9.41 -14.69
CA CYS A 134 17.81 8.43 -15.33
C CYS A 134 17.35 6.97 -15.19
N ASP A 135 16.40 6.69 -14.30
CA ASP A 135 15.85 5.36 -14.08
C ASP A 135 14.57 5.08 -14.91
N VAL A 136 14.20 6.04 -15.79
CA VAL A 136 13.05 5.93 -16.70
C VAL A 136 13.54 5.71 -18.14
N ASP A 137 13.39 4.49 -18.65
CA ASP A 137 13.66 4.17 -20.05
C ASP A 137 12.34 4.19 -20.85
N MET A 138 12.10 5.34 -21.50
CA MET A 138 10.89 5.55 -22.32
C MET A 138 10.88 4.68 -23.58
N SER A 139 12.05 4.33 -24.10
CA SER A 139 12.18 3.57 -25.34
C SER A 139 11.92 2.09 -25.12
N ARG A 140 12.46 1.53 -24.05
CA ARG A 140 12.24 0.14 -23.65
C ARG A 140 10.96 -0.06 -22.83
N GLN A 141 10.31 1.02 -22.43
CA GLN A 141 9.14 1.00 -21.52
C GLN A 141 9.43 0.26 -20.21
N ILE A 142 10.55 0.59 -19.58
CA ILE A 142 11.01 -0.01 -18.33
C ILE A 142 11.36 1.10 -17.33
N LEU A 143 11.03 0.85 -16.07
CA LEU A 143 11.46 1.66 -14.95
C LEU A 143 12.40 0.83 -14.06
N LYS A 144 13.50 1.43 -13.64
CA LYS A 144 14.36 0.92 -12.59
C LYS A 144 13.90 1.48 -11.25
N VAL A 145 13.55 0.62 -10.31
CA VAL A 145 12.95 1.01 -9.03
C VAL A 145 13.77 0.44 -7.88
N PHE A 146 14.01 1.26 -6.86
CA PHE A 146 14.71 0.86 -5.65
C PHE A 146 13.72 0.57 -4.52
N GLY A 147 13.75 -0.66 -4.01
CA GLY A 147 12.92 -1.13 -2.90
C GLY A 147 13.58 -0.95 -1.53
N LYS A 148 13.05 -1.65 -0.53
CA LYS A 148 13.62 -1.68 0.83
C LYS A 148 15.01 -2.31 0.78
N GLY A 149 15.98 -1.66 1.45
CA GLY A 149 17.38 -2.13 1.48
C GLY A 149 18.13 -1.91 0.16
N GLU A 150 17.73 -0.89 -0.61
CA GLU A 150 18.35 -0.51 -1.89
C GLU A 150 18.35 -1.60 -2.97
N LYS A 151 17.55 -2.66 -2.79
CA LYS A 151 17.37 -3.69 -3.81
C LYS A 151 16.69 -3.09 -5.04
N GLU A 152 17.40 -3.15 -6.17
CA GLU A 152 16.85 -2.70 -7.45
C GLU A 152 15.98 -3.77 -8.11
N ARG A 153 14.97 -3.31 -8.84
CA ARG A 153 14.17 -4.15 -9.72
C ARG A 153 13.71 -3.36 -10.93
N PHE A 154 13.41 -4.06 -12.00
CA PHE A 154 12.81 -3.50 -13.20
C PHE A 154 11.31 -3.77 -13.20
N VAL A 155 10.52 -2.76 -13.56
CA VAL A 155 9.07 -2.87 -13.70
C VAL A 155 8.63 -2.32 -15.04
N PRO A 156 7.54 -2.85 -15.63
CA PRO A 156 7.05 -2.35 -16.91
C PRO A 156 6.51 -0.92 -16.77
N LEU A 157 6.64 -0.14 -17.84
CA LEU A 157 6.02 1.17 -18.00
C LEU A 157 4.91 1.07 -19.04
N GLY A 158 3.65 1.13 -18.59
CA GLY A 158 2.49 1.07 -19.47
C GLY A 158 2.39 2.30 -20.39
N ASN A 159 1.68 2.17 -21.50
CA ASN A 159 1.54 3.25 -22.51
C ASN A 159 0.89 4.51 -21.93
N MET A 160 -0.14 4.37 -21.11
CA MET A 160 -0.81 5.50 -20.47
C MET A 160 0.14 6.25 -19.53
N SER A 161 0.89 5.52 -18.70
CA SER A 161 1.89 6.10 -17.79
C SER A 161 3.01 6.78 -18.57
N ARG A 162 3.46 6.19 -19.67
CA ARG A 162 4.47 6.77 -20.57
C ARG A 162 3.97 8.09 -21.17
N GLN A 163 2.74 8.13 -21.66
CA GLN A 163 2.14 9.33 -22.21
C GLN A 163 2.08 10.45 -21.17
N PHE A 164 1.52 10.20 -20.00
CA PHE A 164 1.46 11.21 -18.92
C PHE A 164 2.84 11.69 -18.47
N LEU A 165 3.83 10.82 -18.45
CA LEU A 165 5.20 11.22 -18.15
C LEU A 165 5.79 12.12 -19.24
N GLN A 166 5.58 11.81 -20.53
CA GLN A 166 6.04 12.63 -21.66
C GLN A 166 5.39 14.02 -21.61
N GLU A 167 4.08 14.10 -21.44
CA GLU A 167 3.35 15.36 -21.33
C GLU A 167 3.78 16.16 -20.09
N TYR A 168 3.97 15.49 -18.97
CA TYR A 168 4.49 16.09 -17.75
C TYR A 168 5.90 16.68 -17.96
N PHE A 169 6.82 15.93 -18.55
CA PHE A 169 8.18 16.42 -18.83
C PHE A 169 8.18 17.60 -19.79
N ALA A 170 7.29 17.59 -20.79
CA ALA A 170 7.19 18.69 -21.76
C ALA A 170 6.70 20.02 -21.12
N LYS A 171 5.83 19.93 -20.09
CA LYS A 171 5.20 21.11 -19.49
C LYS A 171 5.80 21.49 -18.12
N CYS A 172 6.53 20.60 -17.46
CA CYS A 172 7.15 20.88 -16.17
C CYS A 172 8.32 21.86 -16.32
N PRO A 173 8.32 22.99 -15.60
CA PRO A 173 9.39 23.98 -15.71
C PRO A 173 10.70 23.55 -15.04
N TYR A 174 10.71 22.41 -14.35
CA TYR A 174 11.84 21.92 -13.58
C TYR A 174 12.37 20.61 -14.12
N HIS A 175 13.64 20.59 -14.55
CA HIS A 175 14.36 19.39 -14.99
C HIS A 175 15.40 19.03 -13.92
N LYS A 176 15.09 18.07 -13.06
CA LYS A 176 15.94 17.69 -11.91
C LYS A 176 16.21 16.19 -11.87
N LYS A 177 17.00 15.79 -10.86
CA LYS A 177 17.37 14.38 -10.61
C LYS A 177 16.16 13.46 -10.43
N TYR A 178 15.11 13.95 -9.74
CA TYR A 178 13.90 13.17 -9.49
C TYR A 178 12.81 13.52 -10.49
N VAL A 179 12.06 12.49 -10.91
CA VAL A 179 10.98 12.66 -11.89
C VAL A 179 9.95 13.65 -11.39
N PHE A 180 9.47 13.51 -10.17
CA PHE A 180 8.38 14.33 -9.65
C PHE A 180 8.86 15.41 -8.69
N CYS A 181 8.38 16.63 -8.93
CA CYS A 181 8.68 17.78 -8.11
C CYS A 181 7.42 18.42 -7.52
N SER A 182 7.63 19.17 -6.43
CA SER A 182 6.66 20.07 -5.81
C SER A 182 6.51 21.37 -6.60
N LYS A 183 5.59 22.24 -6.22
CA LYS A 183 5.34 23.53 -6.90
C LYS A 183 6.56 24.44 -6.95
N ASP A 184 7.44 24.35 -5.98
CA ASP A 184 8.69 25.11 -5.85
C ASP A 184 9.88 24.45 -6.57
N GLY A 185 9.65 23.35 -7.28
CA GLY A 185 10.70 22.59 -7.95
C GLY A 185 11.54 21.69 -7.03
N SER A 186 11.26 21.62 -5.73
CA SER A 186 11.88 20.64 -4.84
C SER A 186 11.35 19.21 -5.14
N GLN A 187 12.05 18.18 -4.68
CA GLN A 187 11.56 16.81 -4.80
C GLN A 187 10.20 16.67 -4.11
N ILE A 188 9.26 16.00 -4.76
CA ILE A 188 7.95 15.72 -4.16
C ILE A 188 8.11 14.87 -2.90
N THR A 189 7.45 15.26 -1.83
CA THR A 189 7.47 14.51 -0.58
C THR A 189 6.37 13.45 -0.54
N ARG A 190 6.60 12.40 0.22
CA ARG A 190 5.57 11.39 0.51
C ARG A 190 4.32 12.01 1.13
N ASN A 191 4.49 13.02 2.00
CA ASN A 191 3.35 13.70 2.61
C ASN A 191 2.54 14.48 1.59
N ALA A 192 3.18 15.16 0.63
CA ALA A 192 2.50 15.87 -0.45
C ALA A 192 1.65 14.92 -1.31
N VAL A 193 2.19 13.75 -1.67
CA VAL A 193 1.43 12.71 -2.39
C VAL A 193 0.29 12.18 -1.53
N LYS A 194 0.51 11.91 -0.24
CA LYS A 194 -0.54 11.47 0.68
C LYS A 194 -1.69 12.48 0.77
N LEU A 195 -1.38 13.76 0.92
CA LEU A 195 -2.40 14.83 0.97
C LEU A 195 -3.18 14.93 -0.35
N PHE A 196 -2.51 14.83 -1.48
CA PHE A 196 -3.17 14.75 -2.79
C PHE A 196 -4.12 13.54 -2.87
N MET A 197 -3.66 12.35 -2.52
CA MET A 197 -4.48 11.12 -2.53
C MET A 197 -5.68 11.24 -1.60
N ASN A 198 -5.52 11.83 -0.40
CA ASN A 198 -6.62 12.04 0.53
C ASN A 198 -7.67 13.02 -0.01
N LYS A 199 -7.23 14.12 -0.68
CA LYS A 199 -8.15 15.06 -1.32
C LYS A 199 -8.95 14.41 -2.45
N LEU A 200 -8.32 13.52 -3.20
CA LEU A 200 -9.00 12.77 -4.26
C LEU A 200 -9.96 11.75 -3.66
N ALA A 201 -9.55 11.00 -2.64
CA ALA A 201 -10.39 10.03 -1.95
C ALA A 201 -11.67 10.65 -1.37
N ALA A 202 -11.60 11.89 -0.87
CA ALA A 202 -12.77 12.61 -0.36
C ALA A 202 -13.82 12.99 -1.43
N GLN A 203 -13.46 12.92 -2.72
CA GLN A 203 -14.35 13.23 -3.85
C GLN A 203 -14.91 11.96 -4.54
N LEU A 204 -14.41 10.79 -4.16
CA LEU A 204 -14.82 9.53 -4.75
C LEU A 204 -15.81 8.79 -3.85
N PRO A 205 -16.84 8.14 -4.42
CA PRO A 205 -17.83 7.39 -3.65
C PRO A 205 -17.33 6.01 -3.18
N PHE A 206 -16.07 5.67 -3.49
CA PHE A 206 -15.45 4.39 -3.18
C PHE A 206 -14.08 4.60 -2.51
N GLU A 207 -13.57 3.56 -1.87
CA GLU A 207 -12.29 3.62 -1.18
C GLU A 207 -11.12 3.79 -2.16
N PHE A 208 -10.33 4.86 -2.00
CA PHE A 208 -9.19 5.21 -2.85
C PHE A 208 -7.92 5.43 -2.03
N GLY A 209 -6.76 5.11 -2.61
CA GLY A 209 -5.46 5.37 -2.00
C GLY A 209 -4.32 4.59 -2.65
N SER A 210 -3.08 5.02 -2.41
CA SER A 210 -1.88 4.50 -3.06
C SER A 210 -1.70 2.98 -2.93
N HIS A 211 -2.00 2.40 -1.77
CA HIS A 211 -1.92 0.95 -1.60
C HIS A 211 -3.01 0.20 -2.39
N ARG A 212 -4.18 0.81 -2.57
CA ARG A 212 -5.26 0.22 -3.37
C ARG A 212 -4.93 0.23 -4.85
N LEU A 213 -4.33 1.30 -5.37
CA LEU A 213 -3.84 1.36 -6.75
C LEU A 213 -2.88 0.21 -7.02
N ARG A 214 -1.90 -0.01 -6.14
CA ARG A 214 -0.96 -1.12 -6.26
C ARG A 214 -1.63 -2.50 -6.08
N HIS A 215 -2.66 -2.62 -5.25
CA HIS A 215 -3.44 -3.86 -5.15
C HIS A 215 -4.21 -4.14 -6.43
N ASN A 216 -4.77 -3.10 -7.05
CA ASN A 216 -5.44 -3.21 -8.35
C ASN A 216 -4.46 -3.65 -9.44
N PHE A 217 -3.27 -3.02 -9.54
CA PHE A 217 -2.21 -3.49 -10.44
C PHE A 217 -1.95 -4.99 -10.25
N ALA A 218 -1.68 -5.40 -9.01
CA ALA A 218 -1.29 -6.78 -8.74
C ALA A 218 -2.37 -7.80 -9.10
N THR A 219 -3.64 -7.46 -8.86
CA THR A 219 -4.76 -8.36 -9.18
C THR A 219 -5.02 -8.38 -10.69
N ASN A 220 -5.07 -7.20 -11.33
CA ASN A 220 -5.32 -7.10 -12.77
C ASN A 220 -4.19 -7.74 -13.57
N PHE A 221 -2.93 -7.61 -13.15
CA PHE A 221 -1.81 -8.30 -13.78
C PHE A 221 -2.02 -9.83 -13.89
N LEU A 222 -2.53 -10.46 -12.83
CA LEU A 222 -2.83 -11.89 -12.85
C LEU A 222 -4.07 -12.23 -13.70
N ILE A 223 -5.10 -11.38 -13.65
CA ILE A 223 -6.32 -11.55 -14.46
C ILE A 223 -5.97 -11.44 -15.95
N ASP A 224 -5.19 -10.43 -16.33
CA ASP A 224 -4.77 -10.20 -17.72
C ASP A 224 -3.91 -11.36 -18.23
N GLN A 225 -2.97 -11.86 -17.43
CA GLN A 225 -2.19 -13.06 -17.78
C GLN A 225 -3.10 -14.29 -18.00
N TYR A 226 -4.08 -14.49 -17.13
CA TYR A 226 -5.01 -15.59 -17.29
C TYR A 226 -5.84 -15.48 -18.57
N ASN A 227 -6.33 -14.29 -18.87
CA ASN A 227 -7.12 -14.04 -20.07
C ASN A 227 -6.30 -14.22 -21.37
N GLU A 228 -5.01 -13.83 -21.33
CA GLU A 228 -4.12 -13.91 -22.49
C GLU A 228 -3.51 -15.32 -22.69
N LYS A 229 -3.13 -15.99 -21.58
CA LYS A 229 -2.29 -17.21 -21.61
C LYS A 229 -2.94 -18.43 -20.95
N GLY A 230 -4.11 -18.27 -20.31
CA GLY A 230 -4.76 -19.34 -19.54
C GLY A 230 -4.04 -19.71 -18.23
N SER A 231 -3.03 -18.94 -17.82
CA SER A 231 -2.23 -19.23 -16.62
C SER A 231 -1.81 -17.95 -15.92
N MET A 232 -1.51 -18.02 -14.62
CA MET A 232 -1.05 -16.90 -13.80
C MET A 232 0.36 -17.16 -13.29
N ASP A 233 1.28 -16.23 -13.52
CA ASP A 233 2.66 -16.27 -13.02
C ASP A 233 2.81 -15.40 -11.77
N ILE A 234 2.67 -16.05 -10.61
CA ILE A 234 2.82 -15.39 -9.31
C ILE A 234 4.28 -14.96 -9.04
N TYR A 235 5.27 -15.65 -9.62
CA TYR A 235 6.68 -15.30 -9.43
C TYR A 235 7.08 -14.08 -10.24
N ALA A 236 6.54 -13.92 -11.45
CA ALA A 236 6.67 -12.68 -12.21
C ALA A 236 6.08 -11.51 -11.44
N LEU A 237 4.87 -11.65 -10.90
CA LEU A 237 4.24 -10.62 -10.08
C LEU A 237 5.05 -10.31 -8.82
N LEU A 238 5.55 -11.33 -8.10
CA LEU A 238 6.41 -11.18 -6.93
C LEU A 238 7.64 -10.32 -7.25
N THR A 239 8.30 -10.61 -8.37
CA THR A 239 9.48 -9.89 -8.85
C THR A 239 9.16 -8.44 -9.15
N ILE A 240 8.08 -8.16 -9.90
CA ILE A 240 7.64 -6.81 -10.25
C ILE A 240 7.29 -6.02 -8.99
N LEU A 241 6.58 -6.64 -8.04
CA LEU A 241 6.22 -5.98 -6.79
C LEU A 241 7.42 -5.81 -5.83
N GLY A 242 8.48 -6.59 -5.98
CA GLY A 242 9.60 -6.62 -5.04
C GLY A 242 9.15 -7.11 -3.65
N HIS A 243 8.42 -8.20 -3.61
CA HIS A 243 8.08 -8.91 -2.38
C HIS A 243 9.16 -9.97 -2.09
N GLU A 244 9.53 -10.09 -0.83
CA GLU A 244 10.50 -11.11 -0.38
C GLU A 244 9.81 -12.46 -0.07
N ASP A 245 8.52 -12.44 0.27
CA ASP A 245 7.74 -13.62 0.64
C ASP A 245 6.56 -13.81 -0.32
N VAL A 246 6.48 -15.00 -0.89
CA VAL A 246 5.40 -15.44 -1.80
C VAL A 246 4.03 -15.29 -1.14
N LYS A 247 3.91 -15.59 0.16
CA LYS A 247 2.65 -15.45 0.92
C LYS A 247 2.05 -14.05 0.83
N THR A 248 2.89 -13.03 0.66
CA THR A 248 2.42 -11.65 0.47
C THR A 248 1.74 -11.48 -0.89
N THR A 249 2.16 -12.26 -1.89
CA THR A 249 1.66 -12.20 -3.27
C THR A 249 0.50 -13.17 -3.51
N GLU A 250 0.46 -14.32 -2.83
CA GLU A 250 -0.62 -15.33 -2.91
C GLU A 250 -2.02 -14.75 -2.68
N ARG A 251 -2.12 -13.72 -1.85
CA ARG A 251 -3.40 -13.02 -1.63
C ARG A 251 -4.01 -12.47 -2.92
N TYR A 252 -3.19 -12.04 -3.88
CA TYR A 252 -3.66 -11.53 -5.16
C TYR A 252 -4.16 -12.64 -6.07
N LEU A 253 -3.54 -13.82 -5.98
CA LEU A 253 -4.00 -15.01 -6.68
C LEU A 253 -5.43 -15.40 -6.25
N HIS A 254 -5.69 -15.39 -4.93
CA HIS A 254 -7.04 -15.64 -4.42
C HIS A 254 -8.06 -14.63 -4.91
N ILE A 255 -7.70 -13.35 -4.93
CA ILE A 255 -8.60 -12.28 -5.39
C ILE A 255 -8.84 -12.39 -6.90
N ALA A 256 -7.78 -12.60 -7.70
CA ALA A 256 -7.89 -12.79 -9.14
C ALA A 256 -8.79 -14.00 -9.49
N ASN A 257 -8.59 -15.12 -8.82
CA ASN A 257 -9.44 -16.30 -8.99
C ASN A 257 -10.91 -16.00 -8.65
N GLN A 258 -11.20 -15.27 -7.57
CA GLN A 258 -12.56 -14.88 -7.23
C GLN A 258 -13.21 -14.02 -8.32
N VAL A 259 -12.48 -13.06 -8.89
CA VAL A 259 -12.96 -12.23 -10.00
C VAL A 259 -13.23 -13.08 -11.23
N ILE A 260 -12.27 -13.91 -11.63
CA ILE A 260 -12.40 -14.78 -12.82
C ILE A 260 -13.58 -15.73 -12.66
N TYR A 261 -13.71 -16.40 -11.51
CA TYR A 261 -14.81 -17.36 -11.29
C TYR A 261 -16.18 -16.69 -11.17
N SER A 262 -16.23 -15.41 -10.76
CA SER A 262 -17.48 -14.66 -10.74
C SER A 262 -17.93 -14.17 -12.12
N THR A 263 -17.02 -14.09 -13.08
CA THR A 263 -17.30 -13.63 -14.45
C THR A 263 -17.39 -14.76 -15.48
N SER A 264 -16.77 -15.90 -15.21
CA SER A 264 -16.81 -17.07 -16.09
C SER A 264 -17.83 -18.10 -15.57
N HIS A 265 -18.89 -18.31 -16.32
CA HIS A 265 -19.84 -19.40 -16.08
C HIS A 265 -19.19 -20.72 -16.50
N ILE A 266 -18.35 -21.29 -15.64
CA ILE A 266 -17.73 -22.58 -15.88
C ILE A 266 -18.54 -23.65 -15.14
N SER A 267 -19.62 -24.12 -15.78
CA SER A 267 -20.34 -25.28 -15.29
C SER A 267 -19.91 -26.51 -16.07
N HIS A 268 -19.39 -27.51 -15.37
CA HIS A 268 -19.08 -28.81 -15.98
C HIS A 268 -20.36 -29.48 -16.49
N LEU A 269 -21.46 -29.31 -15.76
CA LEU A 269 -22.77 -29.85 -16.13
C LEU A 269 -23.29 -29.21 -17.44
N ASP A 270 -23.14 -27.89 -17.59
CA ASP A 270 -23.57 -27.18 -18.82
C ASP A 270 -22.79 -27.70 -20.04
N LYS A 271 -21.47 -27.95 -19.88
CA LYS A 271 -20.65 -28.52 -20.95
C LYS A 271 -21.09 -29.91 -21.35
N ILE A 272 -21.52 -30.76 -20.41
CA ILE A 272 -21.99 -32.13 -20.70
C ILE A 272 -23.37 -32.10 -21.32
N MET A 273 -24.22 -31.16 -20.87
CA MET A 273 -25.62 -31.06 -21.31
C MET A 273 -25.81 -30.21 -22.55
N GLY A 274 -24.74 -29.57 -23.07
CA GLY A 274 -24.76 -28.78 -24.30
C GLY A 274 -25.41 -27.40 -24.18
N PHE A 275 -25.36 -26.78 -22.98
CA PHE A 275 -25.80 -25.41 -22.73
C PHE A 275 -24.68 -24.41 -22.93
#